data_f4278ec61c6855cb8f1d73aa5607272f
#
_entry.id   f4278ec61c6855cb8f1d73aa5607272f
#
_cell.length_a   1.000
_cell.length_b   1.000
_cell.length_c   1.000
_cell.angle_alpha   90.00
_cell.angle_beta   90.00
_cell.angle_gamma   90.00
#
_symmetry.space_group_name_H-M   'P 1'
#
loop_
_entity.id
_entity.type
_entity.pdbx_description
1 polymer ?
#
loop_
_entity_poly.entity_id
_entity_poly.type
_entity_poly.pdbx_seq_one_letter_code
_entity_poly.pdbx_strand_id
1 'polypeptide(L)' 'MDMTGAMWRKSTRSGSSGNCVEVADNLPGVVAVRDSKDPGGPALVFTPAEWEAFVGGAKDGEFDL' A
#
# COMPACT_ATOMS: atom_id res chain seq x y z
N MET A 1 -9.77 12.62 1.33
CA MET A 1 -9.69 11.77 2.55
C MET A 1 -8.58 12.28 3.46
N ASP A 2 -8.86 12.34 4.73
CA ASP A 2 -7.87 12.76 5.71
C ASP A 2 -6.96 11.60 6.07
N MET A 3 -5.68 11.73 5.81
CA MET A 3 -4.67 10.71 6.13
C MET A 3 -3.85 11.08 7.37
N THR A 4 -4.35 12.03 8.14
CA THR A 4 -3.70 12.43 9.39
C THR A 4 -3.59 11.22 10.31
N GLY A 5 -2.40 10.99 10.83
CA GLY A 5 -2.13 9.84 11.68
C GLY A 5 -1.78 8.56 10.96
N ALA A 6 -1.73 8.56 9.61
CA ALA A 6 -1.30 7.38 8.88
C ALA A 6 0.12 6.98 9.28
N MET A 7 0.31 5.72 9.59
CA MET A 7 1.61 5.15 9.90
C MET A 7 2.07 4.34 8.69
N TRP A 8 2.87 4.98 7.85
CA TRP A 8 3.34 4.39 6.61
C TRP A 8 4.50 3.43 6.86
N ARG A 9 4.46 2.29 6.21
CA ARG A 9 5.55 1.32 6.30
C ARG A 9 5.86 0.76 4.92
N LYS A 10 7.13 0.48 4.68
CA LYS A 10 7.61 -0.10 3.43
C LYS A 10 7.68 -1.61 3.55
N SER A 11 7.53 -2.29 2.42
CA SER A 11 7.84 -3.70 2.35
C SER A 11 9.35 -3.92 2.53
N THR A 12 9.72 -4.98 3.23
CA THR A 12 11.14 -5.38 3.33
C THR A 12 11.67 -5.91 2.00
N ARG A 13 10.78 -6.21 1.07
CA ARG A 13 11.16 -6.62 -0.29
C ARG A 13 11.46 -5.44 -1.19
N SER A 14 11.21 -4.23 -0.73
CA SER A 14 11.57 -3.04 -1.47
C SER A 14 13.10 -3.00 -1.53
N GLY A 15 13.66 -3.41 -2.61
CA GLY A 15 15.10 -3.54 -2.75
C GLY A 15 15.81 -2.20 -2.75
N SER A 16 17.09 -2.23 -3.12
CA SER A 16 17.92 -1.05 -3.17
C SER A 16 17.62 -0.16 -4.39
N SER A 17 16.71 -0.57 -5.25
CA SER A 17 16.40 0.17 -6.49
C SER A 17 15.64 1.47 -6.26
N GLY A 18 15.09 1.67 -5.08
CA GLY A 18 14.29 2.84 -4.76
C GLY A 18 12.85 2.79 -5.28
N ASN A 19 12.46 1.71 -5.91
CA ASN A 19 11.08 1.51 -6.39
C ASN A 19 10.26 0.83 -5.31
N CYS A 20 9.80 1.62 -4.35
CA CYS A 20 9.11 1.12 -3.18
C CYS A 20 7.72 1.71 -3.08
N VAL A 21 6.81 0.93 -2.53
CA VAL A 21 5.52 1.45 -2.10
C VAL A 21 5.46 1.42 -0.58
N GLU A 22 4.67 2.31 -0.03
CA GLU A 22 4.38 2.36 1.38
C GLU A 22 2.90 2.11 1.61
N VAL A 23 2.59 1.42 2.70
CA VAL A 23 1.22 1.05 3.04
C VAL A 23 0.90 1.58 4.43
N ALA A 24 -0.26 2.17 4.59
CA ALA A 24 -0.81 2.55 5.89
C ALA A 24 -2.11 1.77 6.10
N ASP A 25 -2.11 0.89 7.08
CA ASP A 25 -3.27 0.06 7.40
C ASP A 25 -3.84 0.33 8.79
N ASN A 26 -3.41 1.42 9.41
CA ASN A 26 -3.87 1.81 10.74
C ASN A 26 -5.04 2.81 10.73
N LEU A 27 -5.44 3.26 9.55
CA LEU A 27 -6.56 4.19 9.43
C LEU A 27 -7.89 3.43 9.48
N PRO A 28 -8.92 3.99 10.12
CA PRO A 28 -10.21 3.29 10.23
C PRO A 28 -10.87 3.11 8.85
N GLY A 29 -11.22 1.85 8.55
CA GLY A 29 -12.02 1.51 7.38
C GLY A 29 -11.32 1.60 6.04
N VAL A 30 -10.02 1.86 6.00
CA VAL A 30 -9.29 1.99 4.73
C VAL A 30 -7.88 1.45 4.85
N VAL A 31 -7.32 1.07 3.70
CA VAL A 31 -5.89 0.80 3.54
C VAL A 31 -5.39 1.73 2.44
N ALA A 32 -4.36 2.49 2.72
CA ALA A 32 -3.80 3.45 1.78
C ALA A 32 -2.43 2.99 1.28
N VAL A 33 -2.16 3.24 0.01
CA VAL A 33 -0.90 2.86 -0.64
C VAL A 33 -0.36 4.07 -1.39
N ARG A 34 0.93 4.35 -1.23
CA ARG A 34 1.56 5.46 -1.94
C ARG A 34 2.95 5.09 -2.41
N ASP A 35 3.48 5.89 -3.35
CA ASP A 35 4.87 5.78 -3.78
C ASP A 35 5.77 6.39 -2.70
N SER A 36 6.75 5.64 -2.24
CA SER A 36 7.68 6.14 -1.22
C SER A 36 8.54 7.31 -1.70
N LYS A 37 8.71 7.43 -3.01
CA LYS A 37 9.48 8.53 -3.61
C LYS A 37 8.67 9.82 -3.73
N ASP A 38 7.36 9.73 -3.59
CA ASP A 38 6.48 10.87 -3.77
C ASP A 38 5.46 10.91 -2.61
N PRO A 39 5.93 11.14 -1.38
CA PRO A 39 5.04 11.09 -0.22
C PRO A 39 3.95 12.15 -0.24
N GLY A 40 4.14 13.23 -0.99
CA GLY A 40 3.12 14.25 -1.18
C GLY A 40 2.21 14.00 -2.36
N GLY A 41 2.45 12.93 -3.11
CA GLY A 41 1.65 12.60 -4.28
C GLY A 41 0.36 11.84 -3.93
N PRO A 42 -0.36 11.40 -4.95
CA PRO A 42 -1.64 10.71 -4.72
C PRO A 42 -1.44 9.37 -4.02
N ALA A 43 -2.40 9.00 -3.21
CA ALA A 43 -2.45 7.69 -2.59
C ALA A 43 -3.65 6.93 -3.14
N LEU A 44 -3.48 5.63 -3.33
CA LEU A 44 -4.58 4.73 -3.63
C LEU A 44 -5.23 4.33 -2.31
N VAL A 45 -6.54 4.25 -2.30
CA VAL A 45 -7.29 3.92 -1.09
C VAL A 45 -8.19 2.72 -1.36
N PHE A 46 -8.11 1.73 -0.50
CA PHE A 46 -8.87 0.49 -0.60
C PHE A 46 -9.70 0.28 0.65
N THR A 47 -10.82 -0.43 0.52
CA THR A 47 -11.46 -1.01 1.69
C THR A 47 -10.60 -2.18 2.18
N PRO A 48 -10.70 -2.55 3.46
CA PRO A 48 -9.98 -3.74 3.95
C PRO A 48 -10.30 -5.00 3.16
N ALA A 49 -11.56 -5.19 2.74
CA ALA A 49 -11.94 -6.34 1.95
C ALA A 49 -11.29 -6.36 0.58
N GLU A 50 -11.25 -5.19 -0.09
CA GLU A 50 -10.56 -5.06 -1.38
C GLU A 50 -9.07 -5.35 -1.25
N TRP A 51 -8.45 -4.82 -0.21
CA TRP A 51 -7.03 -5.03 0.06
C TRP A 51 -6.73 -6.50 0.30
N GLU A 52 -7.54 -7.17 1.10
CA GLU A 52 -7.37 -8.58 1.39
C GLU A 52 -7.48 -9.43 0.11
N ALA A 53 -8.45 -9.12 -0.74
CA ALA A 53 -8.61 -9.82 -2.00
C ALA A 53 -7.41 -9.61 -2.93
N PHE A 54 -6.92 -8.37 -3.01
CA PHE A 54 -5.76 -8.06 -3.83
C PHE A 54 -4.52 -8.80 -3.34
N VAL A 55 -4.24 -8.73 -2.05
CA VAL A 55 -3.07 -9.39 -1.47
C VAL A 55 -3.16 -10.90 -1.64
N GLY A 56 -4.34 -11.49 -1.44
CA GLY A 56 -4.56 -12.91 -1.65
C GLY A 56 -4.28 -13.33 -3.10
N GLY A 57 -4.78 -12.56 -4.05
CA GLY A 57 -4.51 -12.81 -5.47
C GLY A 57 -3.04 -12.68 -5.81
N ALA A 58 -2.37 -11.66 -5.26
CA ALA A 58 -0.93 -11.47 -5.49
C ALA A 58 -0.12 -12.64 -4.95
N LYS A 59 -0.47 -13.15 -3.77
CA LYS A 59 0.21 -14.31 -3.17
C LYS A 59 0.02 -15.57 -4.01
N ASP A 60 -1.10 -15.68 -4.69
CA ASP A 60 -1.41 -16.83 -5.56
C ASP A 60 -0.82 -16.67 -6.96
N GLY A 61 -0.11 -15.58 -7.23
CA GLY A 61 0.53 -15.35 -8.53
C GLY A 61 -0.43 -14.87 -9.61
N GLU A 62 -1.65 -14.46 -9.25
CA GLU A 62 -2.66 -14.09 -10.27
C GLU A 62 -2.28 -12.83 -11.04
N PHE A 63 -1.45 -11.97 -10.46
CA PHE A 63 -1.04 -10.72 -11.08
C PHE A 63 0.43 -10.69 -11.48
N ASP A 64 1.05 -11.85 -11.57
CA ASP A 64 2.45 -11.93 -12.00
C ASP A 64 2.60 -11.53 -13.46
N LEU A 65 3.55 -10.68 -13.74
CA LEU A 65 3.81 -10.16 -15.09
C LEU A 65 4.91 -10.95 -15.79
#